data_3f9892d718bb6e2f443deb09a0b5b300
#
_entry.id   3f9892d718bb6e2f443deb09a0b5b300
#
_cell.length_a   1.000
_cell.length_b   1.000
_cell.length_c   1.000
_cell.angle_alpha   90.00
_cell.angle_beta   90.00
_cell.angle_gamma   90.00
#
_symmetry.space_group_name_H-M   'P 1'
#
loop_
_entity.id
_entity.type
_entity.pdbx_description
1 polymer ?
#
loop_
_entity_poly.entity_id
_entity_poly.type
_entity_poly.pdbx_seq_one_letter_code
_entity_poly.pdbx_strand_id
1 'polypeptide(L)'
;MSEYDAFGTAFKVGTAQVETAVVVGTGNSATTLDLTITASGMTGSAITLNVTIVTGDLPAELAKKCVAAMNANANIIALHRVHADGPNIVMTKLVAIANDATMNIAYTGGGSTPDAASNDTTAGVVVTTVAQVTSVTGPSLSMDTADVTTHDSPNAWEETVGTILRSGEVTFDIVYDPADNTHDGTDTGGLVYRLKNKVRTAFSIVFPDTAPSTWSFDGDVTGFEPTEPVDGALTASVTVKPSGSLILV
;
A
#
# COMPACT_ATOMS: atom_id res chain seq x y z
N MET A 1 -16.99 0.89 -29.99
CA MET A 1 -15.90 0.86 -28.98
C MET A 1 -15.37 2.27 -28.93
N SER A 2 -15.37 2.91 -27.76
CA SER A 2 -14.64 4.16 -27.58
C SER A 2 -13.16 3.82 -27.48
N GLU A 3 -12.37 4.25 -28.46
CA GLU A 3 -10.92 4.21 -28.36
C GLU A 3 -10.50 5.34 -27.42
N TYR A 4 -9.81 5.00 -26.34
CA TYR A 4 -9.19 5.98 -25.46
C TYR A 4 -7.77 6.25 -25.94
N ASP A 5 -7.46 7.53 -26.18
CA ASP A 5 -6.10 7.95 -26.46
C ASP A 5 -5.28 7.84 -25.15
N ALA A 6 -4.09 7.26 -25.23
CA ALA A 6 -3.17 7.19 -24.09
C ALA A 6 -2.61 8.57 -23.67
N PHE A 7 -2.84 9.60 -24.49
CA PHE A 7 -2.46 10.97 -24.15
C PHE A 7 -3.23 11.45 -22.90
N GLY A 8 -2.50 11.79 -21.86
CA GLY A 8 -3.08 12.18 -20.57
C GLY A 8 -2.97 11.12 -19.47
N THR A 9 -2.44 9.91 -19.78
CA THR A 9 -2.06 8.96 -18.73
C THR A 9 -1.04 9.60 -17.79
N ALA A 10 -1.33 9.63 -16.47
CA ALA A 10 -0.45 10.20 -15.49
C ALA A 10 0.14 9.10 -14.60
N PHE A 11 1.47 9.06 -14.49
CA PHE A 11 2.17 8.28 -13.49
C PHE A 11 2.43 9.17 -12.27
N LYS A 12 2.01 8.71 -11.10
CA LYS A 12 2.08 9.50 -9.87
C LYS A 12 2.84 8.76 -8.79
N VAL A 13 3.52 9.53 -7.96
CA VAL A 13 4.30 9.05 -6.81
C VAL A 13 3.91 9.82 -5.55
N GLY A 14 3.80 9.13 -4.43
CA GLY A 14 3.45 9.73 -3.14
C GLY A 14 3.91 8.87 -1.99
N THR A 15 3.59 9.26 -0.77
CA THR A 15 3.86 8.46 0.43
C THR A 15 2.55 8.18 1.15
N ALA A 16 2.22 6.91 1.31
CA ALA A 16 1.07 6.51 2.10
C ALA A 16 1.35 6.79 3.59
N GLN A 17 0.35 7.34 4.28
CA GLN A 17 0.44 7.55 5.73
C GLN A 17 0.46 6.21 6.45
N VAL A 18 1.32 6.11 7.46
CA VAL A 18 1.43 4.94 8.36
C VAL A 18 1.24 5.38 9.79
N GLU A 19 0.29 4.78 10.46
CA GLU A 19 0.07 4.90 11.90
C GLU A 19 0.51 3.63 12.60
N THR A 20 1.18 3.79 13.74
CA THR A 20 1.60 2.66 14.57
C THR A 20 1.15 2.87 16.00
N ALA A 21 0.40 1.92 16.52
CA ALA A 21 0.04 1.85 17.95
C ALA A 21 0.78 0.69 18.61
N VAL A 22 1.49 0.98 19.69
CA VAL A 22 2.24 -0.03 20.45
C VAL A 22 1.35 -0.60 21.54
N VAL A 23 1.16 -1.91 21.54
CA VAL A 23 0.50 -2.61 22.65
C VAL A 23 1.49 -2.80 23.79
N VAL A 24 1.17 -2.25 24.96
CA VAL A 24 1.98 -2.39 26.19
C VAL A 24 1.17 -3.12 27.26
N GLY A 25 1.85 -3.92 28.08
CA GLY A 25 1.22 -4.71 29.14
C GLY A 25 0.70 -6.06 28.66
N THR A 26 0.31 -6.90 29.61
CA THR A 26 -0.25 -8.24 29.37
C THR A 26 -1.70 -8.28 29.81
N GLY A 27 -2.49 -9.16 29.20
CA GLY A 27 -3.86 -9.41 29.64
C GLY A 27 -3.88 -9.92 31.09
N ASN A 28 -4.44 -9.14 32.02
CA ASN A 28 -4.50 -9.50 33.43
C ASN A 28 -5.88 -9.98 33.88
N SER A 29 -6.89 -9.87 33.03
CA SER A 29 -8.24 -10.43 33.23
C SER A 29 -8.89 -10.78 31.90
N ALA A 30 -9.79 -11.76 31.93
CA ALA A 30 -10.63 -12.07 30.77
C ALA A 30 -11.70 -10.99 30.61
N THR A 31 -11.57 -10.15 29.59
CA THR A 31 -12.45 -9.00 29.33
C THR A 31 -12.38 -8.59 27.86
N THR A 32 -13.05 -7.53 27.50
CA THR A 32 -12.98 -6.93 26.18
C THR A 32 -12.18 -5.64 26.20
N LEU A 33 -11.38 -5.42 25.18
CA LEU A 33 -10.70 -4.19 24.84
C LEU A 33 -11.50 -3.46 23.77
N ASP A 34 -11.84 -2.20 24.01
CA ASP A 34 -12.49 -1.36 23.01
C ASP A 34 -11.41 -0.68 22.16
N LEU A 35 -11.24 -1.18 20.94
CA LEU A 35 -10.30 -0.67 19.95
C LEU A 35 -11.03 0.31 19.03
N THR A 36 -10.65 1.58 19.08
CA THR A 36 -11.26 2.66 18.30
C THR A 36 -10.33 3.12 17.20
N ILE A 37 -10.79 3.03 15.95
CA ILE A 37 -10.08 3.47 14.76
C ILE A 37 -10.76 4.71 14.20
N THR A 38 -9.98 5.75 14.00
CA THR A 38 -10.42 7.02 13.39
C THR A 38 -9.60 7.29 12.13
N ALA A 39 -10.25 7.69 11.05
CA ALA A 39 -9.60 8.15 9.84
C ALA A 39 -10.56 8.99 8.99
N SER A 40 -10.04 10.01 8.32
CA SER A 40 -10.81 10.81 7.37
C SER A 40 -11.22 9.98 6.16
N GLY A 41 -12.47 10.14 5.71
CA GLY A 41 -13.04 9.41 4.57
C GLY A 41 -13.47 7.97 4.88
N MET A 42 -13.20 7.44 6.07
CA MET A 42 -13.64 6.11 6.46
C MET A 42 -15.12 6.11 6.86
N THR A 43 -15.92 5.26 6.19
CA THR A 43 -17.35 5.12 6.50
C THR A 43 -17.54 4.65 7.94
N GLY A 44 -18.30 5.42 8.73
CA GLY A 44 -18.59 5.11 10.13
C GLY A 44 -17.45 5.46 11.10
N SER A 45 -16.49 6.31 10.68
CA SER A 45 -15.44 6.83 11.58
C SER A 45 -16.06 7.68 12.73
N ALA A 46 -15.71 7.44 14.00
CA ALA A 46 -14.77 6.46 14.53
C ALA A 46 -15.44 5.08 14.68
N ILE A 47 -14.72 4.01 14.30
CA ILE A 47 -15.19 2.64 14.43
C ILE A 47 -14.63 2.04 15.71
N THR A 48 -15.50 1.56 16.61
CA THR A 48 -15.10 0.83 17.82
C THR A 48 -15.29 -0.67 17.63
N LEU A 49 -14.24 -1.43 17.87
CA LEU A 49 -14.21 -2.89 17.79
C LEU A 49 -13.95 -3.49 19.17
N ASN A 50 -14.74 -4.51 19.54
CA ASN A 50 -14.55 -5.22 20.80
C ASN A 50 -13.59 -6.41 20.58
N VAL A 51 -12.42 -6.35 21.21
CA VAL A 51 -11.40 -7.40 21.12
C VAL A 51 -11.35 -8.18 22.42
N THR A 52 -11.57 -9.49 22.35
CA THR A 52 -11.54 -10.37 23.54
C THR A 52 -10.10 -10.55 24.02
N ILE A 53 -9.86 -10.24 25.30
CA ILE A 53 -8.59 -10.43 26.00
C ILE A 53 -8.71 -11.68 26.90
N VAL A 54 -7.62 -12.44 26.95
CA VAL A 54 -7.48 -13.59 27.86
C VAL A 54 -6.35 -13.29 28.84
N THR A 55 -6.51 -13.73 30.08
CA THR A 55 -5.43 -13.61 31.08
C THR A 55 -4.16 -14.31 30.60
N GLY A 56 -3.06 -13.57 30.59
CA GLY A 56 -1.76 -14.06 30.10
C GLY A 56 -1.45 -13.71 28.65
N ASP A 57 -2.39 -13.12 27.89
CA ASP A 57 -2.10 -12.62 26.55
C ASP A 57 -0.90 -11.66 26.55
N LEU A 58 0.12 -11.97 25.77
CA LEU A 58 1.28 -11.11 25.60
C LEU A 58 0.99 -9.95 24.64
N PRO A 59 1.73 -8.83 24.69
CA PRO A 59 1.51 -7.68 23.82
C PRO A 59 1.43 -8.02 22.33
N ALA A 60 2.29 -8.91 21.85
CA ALA A 60 2.28 -9.35 20.45
C ALA A 60 1.04 -10.20 20.08
N GLU A 61 0.48 -10.94 21.03
CA GLU A 61 -0.77 -11.68 20.83
C GLU A 61 -1.98 -10.76 20.81
N LEU A 62 -2.00 -9.77 21.71
CA LEU A 62 -3.01 -8.73 21.73
C LEU A 62 -2.99 -7.91 20.43
N ALA A 63 -1.81 -7.52 19.94
CA ALA A 63 -1.67 -6.83 18.66
C ALA A 63 -2.26 -7.66 17.49
N LYS A 64 -1.99 -8.96 17.44
CA LYS A 64 -2.58 -9.85 16.43
C LYS A 64 -4.09 -9.95 16.52
N LYS A 65 -4.66 -10.02 17.74
CA LYS A 65 -6.11 -10.03 17.95
C LYS A 65 -6.76 -8.71 17.49
N CYS A 66 -6.15 -7.58 17.80
CA CYS A 66 -6.59 -6.27 17.32
C CYS A 66 -6.57 -6.19 15.79
N VAL A 67 -5.47 -6.62 15.17
CA VAL A 67 -5.32 -6.66 13.71
C VAL A 67 -6.35 -7.59 13.07
N ALA A 68 -6.63 -8.74 13.67
CA ALA A 68 -7.66 -9.66 13.17
C ALA A 68 -9.06 -9.01 13.20
N ALA A 69 -9.39 -8.28 14.27
CA ALA A 69 -10.65 -7.53 14.37
C ALA A 69 -10.73 -6.40 13.34
N MET A 70 -9.64 -5.65 13.13
CA MET A 70 -9.57 -4.60 12.11
C MET A 70 -9.73 -5.17 10.70
N ASN A 71 -9.05 -6.26 10.37
CA ASN A 71 -9.13 -6.92 9.06
C ASN A 71 -10.50 -7.59 8.79
N ALA A 72 -11.28 -7.87 9.82
CA ALA A 72 -12.66 -8.34 9.67
C ALA A 72 -13.67 -7.21 9.36
N ASN A 73 -13.27 -5.95 9.50
CA ASN A 73 -14.15 -4.80 9.26
C ASN A 73 -13.95 -4.23 7.86
N ALA A 74 -14.96 -4.35 7.00
CA ALA A 74 -14.91 -3.94 5.61
C ALA A 74 -14.60 -2.45 5.41
N ASN A 75 -15.07 -1.56 6.31
CA ASN A 75 -14.83 -0.11 6.19
C ASN A 75 -13.38 0.27 6.49
N ILE A 76 -12.72 -0.49 7.37
CA ILE A 76 -11.30 -0.27 7.69
C ILE A 76 -10.43 -0.73 6.52
N ILE A 77 -10.62 -1.97 6.04
CA ILE A 77 -9.79 -2.53 4.97
C ILE A 77 -10.06 -1.91 3.60
N ALA A 78 -11.19 -1.21 3.41
CA ALA A 78 -11.46 -0.46 2.20
C ALA A 78 -10.46 0.69 1.96
N LEU A 79 -9.89 1.26 3.02
CA LEU A 79 -8.98 2.40 2.95
C LEU A 79 -7.57 2.12 3.51
N HIS A 80 -7.43 1.02 4.26
CA HIS A 80 -6.20 0.74 5.00
C HIS A 80 -5.79 -0.73 4.86
N ARG A 81 -4.48 -0.95 4.87
CA ARG A 81 -3.86 -2.26 5.13
C ARG A 81 -3.43 -2.29 6.58
N VAL A 82 -3.72 -3.38 7.28
CA VAL A 82 -3.40 -3.52 8.70
C VAL A 82 -2.62 -4.81 8.93
N HIS A 83 -1.52 -4.71 9.67
CA HIS A 83 -0.74 -5.87 10.09
C HIS A 83 -0.14 -5.67 11.48
N ALA A 84 0.28 -6.77 12.10
CA ALA A 84 1.00 -6.75 13.36
C ALA A 84 2.50 -6.94 13.12
N ASP A 85 3.32 -6.11 13.77
CA ASP A 85 4.77 -6.25 13.83
C ASP A 85 5.20 -6.33 15.30
N GLY A 86 5.36 -7.56 15.79
CA GLY A 86 5.53 -7.80 17.22
C GLY A 86 4.35 -7.24 18.02
N PRO A 87 4.60 -6.35 19.00
CA PRO A 87 3.55 -5.69 19.78
C PRO A 87 2.90 -4.51 19.06
N ASN A 88 3.36 -4.16 17.85
CA ASN A 88 2.87 -3.00 17.11
C ASN A 88 1.67 -3.37 16.24
N ILE A 89 0.66 -2.54 16.25
CA ILE A 89 -0.43 -2.52 15.26
C ILE A 89 -0.05 -1.45 14.24
N VAL A 90 0.18 -1.85 13.00
CA VAL A 90 0.57 -0.96 11.91
C VAL A 90 -0.59 -0.84 10.93
N MET A 91 -1.07 0.38 10.70
CA MET A 91 -2.14 0.71 9.78
C MET A 91 -1.62 1.65 8.70
N THR A 92 -1.64 1.23 7.46
CA THR A 92 -1.14 1.97 6.30
C THR A 92 -2.30 2.34 5.38
N LYS A 93 -2.41 3.59 4.97
CA LYS A 93 -3.37 3.98 3.92
C LYS A 93 -3.04 3.28 2.61
N LEU A 94 -4.08 2.86 1.88
CA LEU A 94 -3.92 2.20 0.58
C LEU A 94 -3.54 3.19 -0.54
N VAL A 95 -3.85 4.46 -0.35
CA VAL A 95 -3.57 5.52 -1.32
C VAL A 95 -2.78 6.63 -0.64
N ALA A 96 -1.74 7.11 -1.32
CA ALA A 96 -0.98 8.26 -0.86
C ALA A 96 -1.80 9.55 -1.03
N ILE A 97 -2.14 10.16 0.09
CA ILE A 97 -2.86 11.44 0.16
C ILE A 97 -2.17 12.35 1.18
N ALA A 98 -2.62 13.60 1.28
CA ALA A 98 -2.16 14.50 2.34
C ALA A 98 -2.30 13.83 3.71
N ASN A 99 -1.42 14.20 4.62
CA ASN A 99 -1.45 13.69 5.98
C ASN A 99 -2.82 13.91 6.63
N ASP A 100 -3.39 12.84 7.16
CA ASP A 100 -4.66 12.84 7.88
C ASP A 100 -4.37 12.90 9.38
N ALA A 101 -4.40 14.10 9.93
CA ALA A 101 -4.15 14.31 11.36
C ALA A 101 -5.22 13.66 12.29
N THR A 102 -6.31 13.14 11.70
CA THR A 102 -7.34 12.42 12.47
C THR A 102 -7.12 10.91 12.50
N MET A 103 -6.22 10.39 11.65
CA MET A 103 -5.90 8.97 11.60
C MET A 103 -5.29 8.53 12.93
N ASN A 104 -5.95 7.60 13.60
CA ASN A 104 -5.56 7.19 14.96
C ASN A 104 -6.04 5.78 15.27
N ILE A 105 -5.25 5.06 16.05
CA ILE A 105 -5.59 3.79 16.68
C ILE A 105 -5.54 4.00 18.17
N ALA A 106 -6.67 3.97 18.85
CA ALA A 106 -6.77 4.11 20.29
C ALA A 106 -7.51 2.91 20.89
N TYR A 107 -7.20 2.56 22.12
CA TYR A 107 -7.96 1.57 22.85
C TYR A 107 -8.14 1.95 24.30
N THR A 108 -9.30 1.59 24.83
CA THR A 108 -9.70 1.85 26.21
C THR A 108 -10.38 0.61 26.77
N GLY A 109 -10.28 0.46 28.07
CA GLY A 109 -11.00 -0.60 28.79
C GLY A 109 -10.18 -1.87 29.01
N GLY A 110 -10.76 -2.77 29.77
CA GLY A 110 -10.30 -4.13 29.89
C GLY A 110 -9.27 -4.47 30.94
N GLY A 111 -9.15 -3.77 32.05
CA GLY A 111 -8.34 -4.25 33.19
C GLY A 111 -6.87 -4.62 32.90
N SER A 112 -6.45 -4.63 31.66
CA SER A 112 -5.05 -4.54 31.24
C SER A 112 -4.82 -3.11 30.79
N THR A 113 -3.71 -2.56 31.13
CA THR A 113 -3.32 -1.23 30.70
C THR A 113 -2.50 -1.30 29.42
N PRO A 114 -3.11 -1.33 28.26
CA PRO A 114 -2.47 -0.71 27.14
C PRO A 114 -3.14 0.63 26.98
N ASP A 115 -2.43 1.67 27.28
CA ASP A 115 -2.84 3.03 27.03
C ASP A 115 -1.91 3.57 25.94
N ALA A 116 -2.30 3.44 24.70
CA ALA A 116 -1.54 4.02 23.61
C ALA A 116 -2.46 4.55 22.54
N ALA A 117 -2.35 5.82 22.27
CA ALA A 117 -2.71 6.39 20.98
C ALA A 117 -1.61 6.08 19.97
N SER A 118 -1.97 5.91 18.71
CA SER A 118 -0.98 5.84 17.64
C SER A 118 -0.29 7.18 17.42
N ASN A 119 0.92 7.12 16.88
CA ASN A 119 1.62 8.30 16.39
C ASN A 119 1.87 8.13 14.91
N ASP A 120 1.87 9.22 14.15
CA ASP A 120 2.30 9.24 12.77
C ASP A 120 3.73 8.72 12.67
N THR A 121 3.92 7.49 12.22
CA THR A 121 5.25 6.94 11.95
C THR A 121 5.78 7.41 10.61
N THR A 122 4.88 7.65 9.66
CA THR A 122 5.18 8.22 8.35
C THR A 122 4.02 9.13 7.94
N ALA A 123 4.30 10.41 7.79
CA ALA A 123 3.30 11.36 7.32
C ALA A 123 2.90 11.07 5.87
N GLY A 124 1.61 11.16 5.57
CA GLY A 124 1.09 11.06 4.22
C GLY A 124 1.55 12.24 3.34
N VAL A 125 2.02 11.96 2.14
CA VAL A 125 2.37 12.96 1.13
C VAL A 125 1.45 12.78 -0.06
N VAL A 126 0.83 13.87 -0.50
CA VAL A 126 -0.03 13.89 -1.70
C VAL A 126 0.72 13.31 -2.88
N VAL A 127 0.03 12.51 -3.67
CA VAL A 127 0.61 12.04 -4.93
C VAL A 127 0.96 13.20 -5.84
N THR A 128 2.20 13.25 -6.27
CA THR A 128 2.70 14.19 -7.27
C THR A 128 2.82 13.47 -8.60
N THR A 129 2.40 14.10 -9.69
CA THR A 129 2.63 13.55 -11.02
C THR A 129 4.11 13.61 -11.33
N VAL A 130 4.69 12.48 -11.71
CA VAL A 130 6.06 12.43 -12.23
C VAL A 130 6.10 13.23 -13.52
N ALA A 131 7.00 14.21 -13.59
CA ALA A 131 7.09 15.10 -14.74
C ALA A 131 7.59 14.36 -15.99
N GLN A 132 7.18 14.83 -17.15
CA GLN A 132 7.73 14.46 -18.46
C GLN A 132 7.73 12.97 -18.80
N VAL A 133 6.76 12.22 -18.31
CA VAL A 133 6.57 10.79 -18.66
C VAL A 133 6.14 10.69 -20.12
N THR A 134 6.83 9.86 -20.90
CA THR A 134 6.57 9.67 -22.33
C THR A 134 5.90 8.33 -22.62
N SER A 135 6.16 7.31 -21.81
CA SER A 135 5.53 5.99 -21.93
C SER A 135 5.36 5.36 -20.55
N VAL A 136 4.35 4.49 -20.39
CA VAL A 136 4.16 3.66 -19.19
C VAL A 136 3.77 2.26 -19.64
N THR A 137 4.43 1.24 -19.12
CA THR A 137 4.14 -0.17 -19.39
C THR A 137 3.98 -0.94 -18.08
N GLY A 138 2.93 -1.75 -17.99
CA GLY A 138 2.63 -2.55 -16.79
C GLY A 138 1.63 -1.88 -15.86
N PRO A 139 1.39 -2.45 -14.66
CA PRO A 139 1.90 -3.75 -14.22
C PRO A 139 1.24 -4.93 -14.96
N SER A 140 1.99 -5.98 -15.25
CA SER A 140 1.42 -7.22 -15.78
C SER A 140 0.89 -8.07 -14.62
N LEU A 141 -0.35 -8.51 -14.73
CA LEU A 141 -0.97 -9.36 -13.71
C LEU A 141 -0.91 -10.82 -14.17
N SER A 142 -0.46 -11.70 -13.29
CA SER A 142 -0.46 -13.14 -13.51
C SER A 142 -0.85 -13.88 -12.24
N MET A 143 -1.33 -15.10 -12.41
CA MET A 143 -1.70 -15.98 -11.32
C MET A 143 -0.98 -17.32 -11.50
N ASP A 144 -0.28 -17.77 -10.47
CA ASP A 144 0.28 -19.12 -10.45
C ASP A 144 -0.86 -20.12 -10.24
N THR A 145 -0.75 -21.28 -10.86
CA THR A 145 -1.70 -22.38 -10.71
C THR A 145 -0.99 -23.61 -10.16
N ALA A 146 -1.70 -24.39 -9.35
CA ALA A 146 -1.26 -25.71 -8.91
C ALA A 146 -2.14 -26.77 -9.56
N ASP A 147 -1.53 -27.85 -10.05
CA ASP A 147 -2.22 -29.02 -10.54
C ASP A 147 -2.80 -29.81 -9.36
N VAL A 148 -4.11 -30.05 -9.41
CA VAL A 148 -4.87 -30.84 -8.43
C VAL A 148 -5.57 -32.02 -9.07
N THR A 149 -5.12 -32.43 -10.25
CA THR A 149 -5.66 -33.55 -11.00
C THR A 149 -5.56 -34.86 -10.20
N THR A 150 -6.64 -35.59 -10.12
CA THR A 150 -6.72 -36.91 -9.49
C THR A 150 -7.26 -37.95 -10.44
N HIS A 151 -7.23 -39.23 -10.05
CA HIS A 151 -7.86 -40.30 -10.81
C HIS A 151 -9.39 -40.14 -10.95
N ASP A 152 -10.00 -39.32 -10.10
CA ASP A 152 -11.44 -39.05 -10.11
C ASP A 152 -11.78 -37.77 -10.90
N SER A 153 -10.79 -37.12 -11.50
CA SER A 153 -11.02 -35.94 -12.33
C SER A 153 -11.87 -36.25 -13.55
N PRO A 154 -12.93 -35.46 -13.83
CA PRO A 154 -13.91 -35.79 -14.84
C PRO A 154 -13.28 -35.92 -16.25
N ASN A 155 -13.57 -37.04 -16.92
CA ASN A 155 -13.12 -37.31 -18.30
C ASN A 155 -11.60 -37.22 -18.52
N ALA A 156 -10.78 -37.45 -17.47
CA ALA A 156 -9.31 -37.36 -17.53
C ALA A 156 -8.78 -35.97 -17.96
N TRP A 157 -9.53 -34.92 -17.66
CA TRP A 157 -9.07 -33.54 -17.83
C TRP A 157 -8.21 -33.09 -16.66
N GLU A 158 -7.20 -32.26 -16.97
CA GLU A 158 -6.39 -31.57 -15.98
C GLU A 158 -7.25 -30.59 -15.16
N GLU A 159 -7.12 -30.65 -13.83
CA GLU A 159 -7.75 -29.72 -12.90
C GLU A 159 -6.69 -28.85 -12.22
N THR A 160 -6.88 -27.54 -12.28
CA THR A 160 -5.95 -26.57 -11.68
C THR A 160 -6.65 -25.64 -10.71
N VAL A 161 -5.94 -25.25 -9.65
CA VAL A 161 -6.37 -24.23 -8.70
C VAL A 161 -5.43 -23.04 -8.72
N GLY A 162 -6.00 -21.82 -8.76
CA GLY A 162 -5.23 -20.58 -8.65
C GLY A 162 -4.62 -20.43 -7.27
N THR A 163 -3.34 -20.02 -7.21
CA THR A 163 -2.59 -19.90 -5.95
C THR A 163 -2.13 -18.48 -5.68
N ILE A 164 -1.03 -18.04 -6.26
CA ILE A 164 -0.41 -16.75 -5.96
C ILE A 164 -0.68 -15.77 -7.11
N LEU A 165 -1.22 -14.60 -6.77
CA LEU A 165 -1.29 -13.47 -7.68
C LEU A 165 0.06 -12.74 -7.70
N ARG A 166 0.57 -12.46 -8.89
CA ARG A 166 1.81 -11.72 -9.08
C ARG A 166 1.54 -10.46 -9.90
N SER A 167 2.09 -9.37 -9.44
CA SER A 167 2.25 -8.15 -10.24
C SER A 167 3.66 -8.13 -10.83
N GLY A 168 3.75 -8.00 -12.14
CA GLY A 168 5.02 -7.78 -12.82
C GLY A 168 5.58 -6.38 -12.56
N GLU A 169 6.70 -6.08 -13.19
CA GLU A 169 7.31 -4.76 -13.10
C GLU A 169 6.50 -3.71 -13.87
N VAL A 170 6.62 -2.47 -13.42
CA VAL A 170 6.16 -1.28 -14.14
C VAL A 170 7.40 -0.57 -14.66
N THR A 171 7.44 -0.33 -15.97
CA THR A 171 8.49 0.45 -16.61
C THR A 171 7.90 1.70 -17.23
N PHE A 172 8.60 2.81 -17.16
CA PHE A 172 8.20 4.04 -17.82
C PHE A 172 9.42 4.85 -18.25
N ASP A 173 9.25 5.59 -19.34
CA ASP A 173 10.28 6.46 -19.87
C ASP A 173 9.93 7.91 -19.59
N ILE A 174 10.95 8.69 -19.29
CA ILE A 174 10.84 10.13 -19.02
C ILE A 174 11.82 10.92 -19.89
N VAL A 175 11.48 12.16 -20.20
CA VAL A 175 12.50 13.14 -20.55
C VAL A 175 13.14 13.57 -19.25
N TYR A 176 14.40 13.24 -19.05
CA TYR A 176 15.06 13.39 -17.76
C TYR A 176 15.54 14.83 -17.56
N ASP A 177 15.03 15.49 -16.53
CA ASP A 177 15.50 16.77 -16.05
C ASP A 177 16.07 16.61 -14.63
N PRO A 178 17.41 16.71 -14.46
CA PRO A 178 18.02 16.60 -13.13
C PRO A 178 17.60 17.67 -12.13
N ALA A 179 17.00 18.77 -12.59
CA ALA A 179 16.51 19.86 -11.74
C ALA A 179 15.03 19.67 -11.32
N ASP A 180 14.32 18.70 -11.91
CA ASP A 180 12.94 18.40 -11.53
C ASP A 180 12.90 17.60 -10.23
N ASN A 181 12.11 18.07 -9.24
CA ASN A 181 12.00 17.46 -7.92
C ASN A 181 11.47 16.01 -7.96
N THR A 182 10.76 15.62 -9.02
CA THR A 182 10.26 14.24 -9.17
C THR A 182 11.32 13.29 -9.73
N HIS A 183 12.37 13.81 -10.36
CA HIS A 183 13.49 13.04 -10.92
C HIS A 183 14.71 13.01 -10.01
N ASP A 184 14.89 14.04 -9.17
CA ASP A 184 16.11 14.35 -8.42
C ASP A 184 16.58 13.22 -7.49
N GLY A 185 17.88 13.25 -7.19
CA GLY A 185 18.58 12.37 -6.24
C GLY A 185 18.75 12.94 -4.84
N THR A 186 18.38 14.20 -4.60
CA THR A 186 18.52 14.91 -3.31
C THR A 186 17.17 15.19 -2.66
N ASP A 187 16.14 15.46 -3.45
CA ASP A 187 14.78 15.66 -2.94
C ASP A 187 14.14 14.31 -2.55
N THR A 188 13.49 14.26 -1.39
CA THR A 188 12.79 13.07 -0.88
C THR A 188 11.64 12.60 -1.79
N GLY A 189 11.15 13.50 -2.67
CA GLY A 189 10.16 13.23 -3.69
C GLY A 189 10.71 12.52 -4.93
N GLY A 190 12.01 12.65 -5.20
CA GLY A 190 12.62 12.25 -6.46
C GLY A 190 12.81 10.74 -6.62
N LEU A 191 12.68 10.26 -7.86
CA LEU A 191 12.83 8.84 -8.21
C LEU A 191 14.24 8.32 -7.91
N VAL A 192 15.28 9.10 -8.24
CA VAL A 192 16.67 8.74 -7.97
C VAL A 192 16.96 8.70 -6.47
N TYR A 193 16.39 9.63 -5.69
CA TYR A 193 16.49 9.61 -4.23
C TYR A 193 15.90 8.33 -3.65
N ARG A 194 14.70 7.91 -4.11
CA ARG A 194 13.98 6.73 -3.64
C ARG A 194 14.75 5.44 -3.94
N LEU A 195 15.31 5.33 -5.15
CA LEU A 195 16.18 4.21 -5.53
C LEU A 195 17.41 4.13 -4.60
N LYS A 196 18.13 5.23 -4.46
CA LYS A 196 19.37 5.31 -3.69
C LYS A 196 19.17 5.01 -2.20
N ASN A 197 18.05 5.46 -1.63
CA ASN A 197 17.74 5.30 -0.21
C ASN A 197 16.80 4.12 0.07
N LYS A 198 16.44 3.33 -0.93
CA LYS A 198 15.57 2.13 -0.80
C LYS A 198 14.21 2.48 -0.15
N VAL A 199 13.63 3.60 -0.58
CA VAL A 199 12.37 4.08 -0.02
C VAL A 199 11.21 3.44 -0.74
N ARG A 200 10.45 2.59 -0.03
CA ARG A 200 9.17 2.08 -0.54
C ARG A 200 8.18 3.20 -0.70
N THR A 201 7.48 3.21 -1.81
CA THR A 201 6.67 4.33 -2.25
C THR A 201 5.33 3.86 -2.79
N ALA A 202 4.29 4.65 -2.57
CA ALA A 202 3.01 4.47 -3.22
C ALA A 202 3.04 5.11 -4.62
N PHE A 203 2.70 4.30 -5.62
CA PHE A 203 2.58 4.72 -7.01
C PHE A 203 1.14 4.62 -7.47
N SER A 204 0.77 5.44 -8.44
CA SER A 204 -0.50 5.28 -9.14
C SER A 204 -0.37 5.61 -10.62
N ILE A 205 -1.08 4.85 -11.44
CA ILE A 205 -1.27 5.09 -12.86
C ILE A 205 -2.72 5.53 -13.03
N VAL A 206 -2.92 6.74 -13.54
CA VAL A 206 -4.24 7.31 -13.79
C VAL A 206 -4.47 7.31 -15.29
N PHE A 207 -5.49 6.59 -15.75
CA PHE A 207 -5.85 6.51 -17.17
C PHE A 207 -6.77 7.67 -17.55
N PRO A 208 -6.70 8.16 -18.80
CA PRO A 208 -7.47 9.32 -19.27
C PRO A 208 -8.87 8.94 -19.77
N ASP A 209 -9.55 8.03 -19.08
CA ASP A 209 -10.93 7.67 -19.40
C ASP A 209 -11.94 8.66 -18.78
N THR A 210 -13.22 8.55 -19.16
CA THR A 210 -14.27 9.50 -18.74
C THR A 210 -14.49 9.52 -17.22
N ALA A 211 -14.28 8.41 -16.55
CA ALA A 211 -14.23 8.30 -15.08
C ALA A 211 -12.86 7.69 -14.75
N PRO A 212 -11.83 8.54 -14.52
CA PRO A 212 -10.44 8.10 -14.55
C PRO A 212 -10.17 6.86 -13.71
N SER A 213 -9.93 5.73 -14.38
CA SER A 213 -9.52 4.50 -13.71
C SER A 213 -8.12 4.69 -13.15
N THR A 214 -7.91 4.27 -11.92
CA THR A 214 -6.62 4.41 -11.25
C THR A 214 -6.12 3.07 -10.76
N TRP A 215 -4.90 2.73 -11.11
CA TRP A 215 -4.18 1.58 -10.57
C TRP A 215 -3.17 2.05 -9.55
N SER A 216 -3.38 1.68 -8.29
CA SER A 216 -2.52 2.07 -7.17
C SER A 216 -1.82 0.86 -6.59
N PHE A 217 -0.53 1.02 -6.25
CA PHE A 217 0.29 -0.03 -5.66
C PHE A 217 1.46 0.57 -4.88
N ASP A 218 1.95 -0.16 -3.89
CA ASP A 218 3.23 0.12 -3.27
C ASP A 218 4.34 -0.58 -4.04
N GLY A 219 5.50 0.06 -4.14
CA GLY A 219 6.63 -0.52 -4.85
C GLY A 219 7.96 0.14 -4.49
N ASP A 220 9.00 -0.47 -5.01
CA ASP A 220 10.36 0.04 -4.89
C ASP A 220 10.88 0.40 -6.27
N VAL A 221 11.52 1.56 -6.42
CA VAL A 221 12.26 1.88 -7.65
C VAL A 221 13.47 0.95 -7.69
N THR A 222 13.58 0.14 -8.74
CA THR A 222 14.64 -0.87 -8.88
C THR A 222 15.64 -0.56 -9.99
N GLY A 223 15.27 0.32 -10.91
CA GLY A 223 16.13 0.74 -12.02
C GLY A 223 15.91 2.21 -12.37
N PHE A 224 16.99 2.87 -12.75
CA PHE A 224 16.99 4.22 -13.33
C PHE A 224 18.16 4.29 -14.31
N GLU A 225 17.87 4.31 -15.59
CA GLU A 225 18.87 4.22 -16.68
C GLU A 225 18.82 5.47 -17.55
N PRO A 226 19.68 6.49 -17.28
CA PRO A 226 19.72 7.68 -18.10
C PRO A 226 20.40 7.40 -19.45
N THR A 227 19.92 8.06 -20.49
CA THR A 227 20.49 8.02 -21.86
C THR A 227 20.72 9.44 -22.36
N GLU A 228 21.95 9.71 -22.77
CA GLU A 228 22.43 11.03 -23.19
C GLU A 228 22.85 11.00 -24.68
N PRO A 229 21.93 11.15 -25.62
CA PRO A 229 22.28 11.23 -27.03
C PRO A 229 22.95 12.56 -27.37
N VAL A 230 23.90 12.56 -28.33
CA VAL A 230 24.66 13.76 -28.72
C VAL A 230 23.76 14.86 -29.33
N ASP A 231 22.67 14.47 -29.97
CA ASP A 231 21.74 15.35 -30.71
C ASP A 231 20.27 15.08 -30.37
N GLY A 232 19.98 14.79 -29.12
CA GLY A 232 18.63 14.48 -28.67
C GLY A 232 18.35 14.96 -27.24
N ALA A 233 17.12 14.70 -26.77
CA ALA A 233 16.76 14.97 -25.39
C ALA A 233 17.42 13.96 -24.46
N LEU A 234 17.83 14.43 -23.28
CA LEU A 234 18.21 13.56 -22.18
C LEU A 234 16.99 12.77 -21.71
N THR A 235 17.06 11.45 -21.71
CA THR A 235 15.95 10.57 -21.34
C THR A 235 16.39 9.60 -20.25
N ALA A 236 15.43 9.01 -19.54
CA ALA A 236 15.71 7.90 -18.65
C ALA A 236 14.58 6.86 -18.69
N SER A 237 14.98 5.59 -18.62
CA SER A 237 14.06 4.49 -18.38
C SER A 237 14.05 4.14 -16.90
N VAL A 238 12.87 4.04 -16.31
CA VAL A 238 12.68 3.79 -14.87
C VAL A 238 11.91 2.49 -14.69
N THR A 239 12.40 1.66 -13.78
CA THR A 239 11.74 0.40 -13.40
C THR A 239 11.30 0.46 -11.96
N VAL A 240 10.03 0.10 -11.73
CA VAL A 240 9.43 -0.03 -10.40
C VAL A 240 8.95 -1.47 -10.20
N LYS A 241 9.29 -2.06 -9.07
CA LYS A 241 8.82 -3.38 -8.66
C LYS A 241 7.67 -3.24 -7.66
N PRO A 242 6.43 -3.55 -8.05
CA PRO A 242 5.30 -3.57 -7.12
C PRO A 242 5.49 -4.61 -6.02
N SER A 243 4.97 -4.31 -4.83
CA SER A 243 5.00 -5.17 -3.66
C SER A 243 3.64 -5.15 -2.96
N GLY A 244 3.05 -6.31 -2.78
CA GLY A 244 1.71 -6.45 -2.19
C GLY A 244 0.59 -6.38 -3.24
N SER A 245 -0.62 -6.06 -2.78
CA SER A 245 -1.80 -6.01 -3.63
C SER A 245 -1.85 -4.77 -4.51
N LEU A 246 -2.36 -4.94 -5.72
CA LEU A 246 -2.72 -3.85 -6.62
C LEU A 246 -4.18 -3.47 -6.38
N ILE A 247 -4.47 -2.18 -6.32
CA ILE A 247 -5.80 -1.62 -6.12
C ILE A 247 -6.24 -0.97 -7.41
N LEU A 248 -7.45 -1.32 -7.84
CA LEU A 248 -8.10 -0.80 -9.05
C LEU A 248 -9.32 0.00 -8.60
N VAL A 249 -9.38 1.27 -8.95
CA VAL A 249 -10.49 2.19 -8.63
C VAL A 249 -10.98 2.86 -9.90
#